data_707e91598baf518a4dedcdedae264523
#
_entry.id   707e91598baf518a4dedcdedae264523
#
_cell.length_a   1.000
_cell.length_b   1.000
_cell.length_c   1.000
_cell.angle_alpha   90.00
_cell.angle_beta   90.00
_cell.angle_gamma   90.00
#
_symmetry.space_group_name_H-M   'P 1'
#
loop_
_entity.id
_entity.type
_entity.pdbx_description
1 polymer ?
#
loop_
_entity_poly.entity_id
_entity_poly.type
_entity_poly.pdbx_seq_one_letter_code
_entity_poly.pdbx_strand_id
1 'polypeptide(L)'
;AALEEITSTIKANTQSTMKMSKLAQELSFSAQKGQELANQTAKSMDDINKEVSSINEAIEVIDQIAFQTNILSLNAAVEAATAGEAGKGFAVVAGEVRNLASRSAQAAKEIKDIVEKASAKANNGKSIANNMIDGYSELNSSISNTLVTIENVATASKEQESGILQI
;
A
#
# COMPACT_ATOMS: atom_id res chain seq x y z
N ALA A 1 -54.16 -3.81 29.93
CA ALA A 1 -53.92 -4.18 28.52
C ALA A 1 -53.02 -3.16 27.78
N ALA A 2 -53.44 -1.90 27.56
CA ALA A 2 -52.63 -0.91 26.79
C ALA A 2 -51.31 -0.53 27.51
N LEU A 3 -51.32 -0.32 28.83
CA LEU A 3 -50.09 -0.01 29.59
C LEU A 3 -49.11 -1.17 29.64
N GLU A 4 -49.59 -2.40 29.70
CA GLU A 4 -48.75 -3.61 29.65
C GLU A 4 -48.05 -3.76 28.29
N GLU A 5 -48.74 -3.46 27.20
CA GLU A 5 -48.18 -3.48 25.84
C GLU A 5 -47.10 -2.41 25.66
N ILE A 6 -47.37 -1.19 26.16
CA ILE A 6 -46.38 -0.11 26.14
C ILE A 6 -45.16 -0.47 26.99
N THR A 7 -45.37 -1.01 28.21
CA THR A 7 -44.27 -1.47 29.07
C THR A 7 -43.42 -2.55 28.40
N SER A 8 -44.07 -3.50 27.72
CA SER A 8 -43.39 -4.56 26.96
C SER A 8 -42.55 -3.95 25.83
N THR A 9 -43.09 -2.98 25.09
CA THR A 9 -42.41 -2.30 24.00
C THR A 9 -41.19 -1.53 24.50
N ILE A 10 -41.28 -0.82 25.63
CA ILE A 10 -40.15 -0.09 26.23
C ILE A 10 -39.05 -1.05 26.67
N LYS A 11 -39.37 -2.19 27.26
CA LYS A 11 -38.38 -3.22 27.62
C LYS A 11 -37.67 -3.74 26.37
N ALA A 12 -38.42 -4.03 25.30
CA ALA A 12 -37.83 -4.47 24.02
C ALA A 12 -36.91 -3.38 23.40
N ASN A 13 -37.30 -2.10 23.46
CA ASN A 13 -36.50 -0.98 23.02
C ASN A 13 -35.20 -0.86 23.81
N THR A 14 -35.26 -0.95 25.14
CA THR A 14 -34.08 -0.90 26.01
C THR A 14 -33.10 -2.04 25.68
N GLN A 15 -33.63 -3.26 25.51
CA GLN A 15 -32.79 -4.41 25.14
C GLN A 15 -32.15 -4.24 23.75
N SER A 16 -32.91 -3.73 22.79
CA SER A 16 -32.41 -3.45 21.43
C SER A 16 -31.32 -2.38 21.44
N THR A 17 -31.51 -1.32 22.24
CA THR A 17 -30.55 -0.24 22.41
C THR A 17 -29.23 -0.72 23.02
N MET A 18 -29.31 -1.59 24.06
CA MET A 18 -28.09 -2.22 24.62
C MET A 18 -27.35 -3.04 23.58
N LYS A 19 -28.07 -3.81 22.76
CA LYS A 19 -27.48 -4.61 21.67
C LYS A 19 -26.85 -3.73 20.60
N MET A 20 -27.52 -2.63 20.21
CA MET A 20 -26.98 -1.67 19.24
C MET A 20 -25.69 -1.00 19.77
N SER A 21 -25.67 -0.61 21.05
CA SER A 21 -24.47 -0.03 21.67
C SER A 21 -23.27 -1.00 21.61
N LYS A 22 -23.50 -2.27 21.94
CA LYS A 22 -22.45 -3.29 21.84
C LYS A 22 -21.94 -3.46 20.41
N LEU A 23 -22.85 -3.57 19.44
CA LEU A 23 -22.50 -3.71 18.04
C LEU A 23 -21.73 -2.48 17.51
N ALA A 24 -22.12 -1.28 17.93
CA ALA A 24 -21.42 -0.06 17.55
C ALA A 24 -20.00 0.00 18.14
N GLN A 25 -19.79 -0.49 19.36
CA GLN A 25 -18.45 -0.60 19.96
C GLN A 25 -17.58 -1.62 19.22
N GLU A 26 -18.13 -2.79 18.87
CA GLU A 26 -17.43 -3.81 18.09
C GLU A 26 -17.06 -3.28 16.70
N LEU A 27 -17.95 -2.49 16.08
CA LEU A 27 -17.71 -1.85 14.79
C LEU A 27 -16.61 -0.79 14.89
N SER A 28 -16.61 0.03 15.95
CA SER A 28 -15.54 1.01 16.22
C SER A 28 -14.18 0.33 16.36
N PHE A 29 -14.09 -0.75 17.11
CA PHE A 29 -12.86 -1.53 17.24
C PHE A 29 -12.38 -2.08 15.88
N SER A 30 -13.31 -2.59 15.08
CA SER A 30 -13.00 -3.12 13.74
C SER A 30 -12.52 -2.01 12.79
N ALA A 31 -13.13 -0.82 12.85
CA ALA A 31 -12.73 0.33 12.06
C ALA A 31 -11.33 0.83 12.45
N GLN A 32 -11.03 0.90 13.76
CA GLN A 32 -9.69 1.27 14.26
C GLN A 32 -8.62 0.27 13.77
N LYS A 33 -8.91 -1.02 13.84
CA LYS A 33 -8.00 -2.06 13.33
C LYS A 33 -7.80 -1.94 11.82
N GLY A 34 -8.86 -1.65 11.06
CA GLY A 34 -8.77 -1.38 9.63
C GLY A 34 -7.89 -0.18 9.31
N GLN A 35 -8.03 0.90 10.08
CA GLN A 35 -7.19 2.10 9.93
C GLN A 35 -5.71 1.80 10.22
N GLU A 36 -5.43 1.00 11.25
CA GLU A 36 -4.06 0.59 11.58
C GLU A 36 -3.43 -0.24 10.43
N LEU A 37 -4.18 -1.20 9.87
CA LEU A 37 -3.73 -1.98 8.72
C LEU A 37 -3.48 -1.11 7.47
N ALA A 38 -4.32 -0.11 7.23
CA ALA A 38 -4.12 0.85 6.14
C ALA A 38 -2.84 1.68 6.35
N ASN A 39 -2.57 2.14 7.58
CA ASN A 39 -1.33 2.84 7.93
C ASN A 39 -0.08 1.95 7.70
N GLN A 40 -0.15 0.68 8.12
CA GLN A 40 0.94 -0.28 7.88
C GLN A 40 1.16 -0.52 6.40
N THR A 41 0.08 -0.59 5.62
CA THR A 41 0.15 -0.73 4.15
C THR A 41 0.80 0.49 3.51
N ALA A 42 0.41 1.70 3.88
CA ALA A 42 1.02 2.94 3.38
C ALA A 42 2.53 2.97 3.67
N LYS A 43 2.93 2.59 4.89
CA LYS A 43 4.34 2.50 5.27
C LYS A 43 5.11 1.45 4.45
N SER A 44 4.51 0.28 4.25
CA SER A 44 5.12 -0.78 3.43
C SER A 44 5.33 -0.33 1.97
N MET A 45 4.40 0.46 1.41
CA MET A 45 4.55 1.05 0.08
C MET A 45 5.70 2.07 0.02
N ASP A 46 5.91 2.85 1.10
CA ASP A 46 7.06 3.75 1.20
C ASP A 46 8.39 2.98 1.25
N ASP A 47 8.43 1.89 1.98
CA ASP A 47 9.64 1.06 2.08
C ASP A 47 9.95 0.40 0.72
N ILE A 48 8.92 -0.11 0.01
CA ILE A 48 9.05 -0.60 -1.37
C ILE A 48 9.61 0.49 -2.29
N ASN A 49 9.15 1.74 -2.19
CA ASN A 49 9.68 2.84 -3.00
C ASN A 49 11.16 3.12 -2.74
N LYS A 50 11.61 3.03 -1.48
CA LYS A 50 13.04 3.18 -1.14
C LYS A 50 13.88 2.06 -1.75
N GLU A 51 13.41 0.81 -1.64
CA GLU A 51 14.09 -0.34 -2.22
C GLU A 51 14.18 -0.24 -3.75
N VAL A 52 13.08 0.16 -4.39
CA VAL A 52 13.02 0.41 -5.84
C VAL A 52 14.00 1.50 -6.27
N SER A 53 14.13 2.57 -5.46
CA SER A 53 15.14 3.62 -5.72
C SER A 53 16.56 3.08 -5.66
N SER A 54 16.88 2.25 -4.66
CA SER A 54 18.20 1.61 -4.53
C SER A 54 18.49 0.66 -5.69
N ILE A 55 17.48 -0.08 -6.16
CA ILE A 55 17.62 -0.93 -7.35
C ILE A 55 17.91 -0.07 -8.59
N ASN A 56 17.22 1.07 -8.74
CA ASN A 56 17.47 1.97 -9.88
C ASN A 56 18.89 2.51 -9.90
N GLU A 57 19.43 2.90 -8.73
CA GLU A 57 20.83 3.31 -8.60
C GLU A 57 21.80 2.19 -9.00
N ALA A 58 21.52 0.95 -8.57
CA ALA A 58 22.35 -0.20 -8.95
C ALA A 58 22.31 -0.48 -10.46
N ILE A 59 21.15 -0.32 -11.09
CA ILE A 59 20.99 -0.48 -12.54
C ILE A 59 21.78 0.60 -13.31
N GLU A 60 21.80 1.83 -12.82
CA GLU A 60 22.61 2.90 -13.43
C GLU A 60 24.11 2.55 -13.39
N VAL A 61 24.58 1.96 -12.30
CA VAL A 61 25.96 1.48 -12.21
C VAL A 61 26.22 0.34 -13.22
N ILE A 62 25.28 -0.59 -13.38
CA ILE A 62 25.40 -1.69 -14.36
C ILE A 62 25.46 -1.14 -15.78
N ASP A 63 24.63 -0.17 -16.13
CA ASP A 63 24.65 0.49 -17.43
C ASP A 63 25.98 1.20 -17.70
N GLN A 64 26.51 1.90 -16.68
CA GLN A 64 27.84 2.51 -16.76
C GLN A 64 28.95 1.46 -16.98
N ILE A 65 28.90 0.33 -16.25
CA ILE A 65 29.89 -0.76 -16.45
C ILE A 65 29.78 -1.34 -17.87
N ALA A 66 28.56 -1.54 -18.36
CA ALA A 66 28.34 -2.02 -19.73
C ALA A 66 28.92 -1.03 -20.77
N PHE A 67 28.69 0.27 -20.58
CA PHE A 67 29.28 1.30 -21.43
C PHE A 67 30.81 1.29 -21.37
N GLN A 68 31.42 1.25 -20.18
CA GLN A 68 32.88 1.19 -20.03
C GLN A 68 33.46 -0.09 -20.67
N THR A 69 32.78 -1.23 -20.50
CA THR A 69 33.18 -2.50 -21.11
C THR A 69 33.12 -2.44 -22.64
N ASN A 70 32.09 -1.78 -23.19
CA ASN A 70 31.97 -1.55 -24.63
C ASN A 70 33.14 -0.70 -25.15
N ILE A 71 33.54 0.38 -24.45
CA ILE A 71 34.71 1.20 -24.83
C ILE A 71 35.99 0.39 -24.69
N LEU A 72 36.19 -0.35 -23.62
CA LEU A 72 37.37 -1.18 -23.41
C LEU A 72 37.50 -2.26 -24.49
N SER A 73 36.42 -2.91 -24.87
CA SER A 73 36.40 -3.91 -25.94
C SER A 73 36.71 -3.29 -27.32
N LEU A 74 36.24 -2.06 -27.56
CA LEU A 74 36.58 -1.32 -28.78
C LEU A 74 38.09 -1.03 -28.85
N ASN A 75 38.70 -0.55 -27.77
CA ASN A 75 40.13 -0.29 -27.69
C ASN A 75 40.93 -1.60 -27.90
N ALA A 76 40.49 -2.70 -27.27
CA ALA A 76 41.11 -4.02 -27.46
C ALA A 76 41.01 -4.51 -28.91
N ALA A 77 39.89 -4.27 -29.60
CA ALA A 77 39.73 -4.62 -31.00
C ALA A 77 40.65 -3.80 -31.92
N VAL A 78 40.84 -2.52 -31.64
CA VAL A 78 41.79 -1.65 -32.38
C VAL A 78 43.22 -2.14 -32.19
N GLU A 79 43.63 -2.44 -30.95
CA GLU A 79 44.97 -2.95 -30.66
C GLU A 79 45.23 -4.31 -31.33
N ALA A 80 44.23 -5.19 -31.29
CA ALA A 80 44.30 -6.48 -31.98
C ALA A 80 44.44 -6.31 -33.51
N ALA A 81 43.76 -5.35 -34.10
CA ALA A 81 43.92 -5.03 -35.54
C ALA A 81 45.30 -4.48 -35.86
N THR A 82 45.91 -3.69 -34.98
CA THR A 82 47.28 -3.16 -35.14
C THR A 82 48.33 -4.28 -35.08
N ALA A 83 48.08 -5.36 -34.29
CA ALA A 83 48.97 -6.53 -34.20
C ALA A 83 48.92 -7.48 -35.44
N GLY A 84 48.04 -7.22 -36.40
CA GLY A 84 47.95 -7.97 -37.66
C GLY A 84 47.57 -9.45 -37.44
N GLU A 85 48.31 -10.36 -38.09
CA GLU A 85 48.02 -11.81 -38.00
C GLU A 85 48.07 -12.36 -36.55
N ALA A 86 48.97 -11.85 -35.70
CA ALA A 86 49.09 -12.26 -34.30
C ALA A 86 47.88 -11.83 -33.43
N GLY A 87 47.18 -10.80 -33.86
CA GLY A 87 46.02 -10.23 -33.15
C GLY A 87 44.64 -10.88 -33.47
N LYS A 88 44.54 -11.72 -34.51
CA LYS A 88 43.27 -12.26 -34.99
C LYS A 88 42.40 -12.93 -33.88
N GLY A 89 43.01 -13.73 -33.01
CA GLY A 89 42.30 -14.37 -31.89
C GLY A 89 41.75 -13.35 -30.88
N PHE A 90 42.56 -12.33 -30.57
CA PHE A 90 42.15 -11.25 -29.68
C PHE A 90 41.03 -10.37 -30.26
N ALA A 91 41.02 -10.12 -31.57
CA ALA A 91 39.97 -9.39 -32.25
C ALA A 91 38.59 -10.10 -32.12
N VAL A 92 38.56 -11.43 -32.20
CA VAL A 92 37.34 -12.21 -32.03
C VAL A 92 36.82 -12.09 -30.59
N VAL A 93 37.71 -12.23 -29.59
CA VAL A 93 37.35 -12.08 -28.18
C VAL A 93 36.84 -10.66 -27.89
N ALA A 94 37.52 -9.63 -28.39
CA ALA A 94 37.09 -8.25 -28.23
C ALA A 94 35.71 -8.00 -28.85
N GLY A 95 35.41 -8.60 -30.00
CA GLY A 95 34.10 -8.56 -30.63
C GLY A 95 33.01 -9.20 -29.77
N GLU A 96 33.31 -10.35 -29.16
CA GLU A 96 32.34 -11.05 -28.27
C GLU A 96 32.11 -10.27 -26.96
N VAL A 97 33.17 -9.69 -26.36
CA VAL A 97 33.04 -8.82 -25.16
C VAL A 97 32.20 -7.59 -25.48
N ARG A 98 32.37 -6.99 -26.67
CA ARG A 98 31.56 -5.88 -27.12
C ARG A 98 30.07 -6.25 -27.27
N ASN A 99 29.81 -7.40 -27.87
CA ASN A 99 28.44 -7.93 -27.99
C ASN A 99 27.81 -8.14 -26.60
N LEU A 100 28.54 -8.75 -25.67
CA LEU A 100 28.10 -8.97 -24.30
C LEU A 100 27.80 -7.64 -23.58
N ALA A 101 28.65 -6.64 -23.73
CA ALA A 101 28.44 -5.30 -23.16
C ALA A 101 27.18 -4.64 -23.72
N SER A 102 26.93 -4.73 -25.01
CA SER A 102 25.70 -4.21 -25.64
C SER A 102 24.44 -4.92 -25.11
N ARG A 103 24.48 -6.24 -24.97
CA ARG A 103 23.39 -7.02 -24.39
C ARG A 103 23.14 -6.68 -22.92
N SER A 104 24.22 -6.42 -22.16
CA SER A 104 24.12 -5.99 -20.76
C SER A 104 23.46 -4.62 -20.62
N ALA A 105 23.82 -3.65 -21.45
CA ALA A 105 23.19 -2.33 -21.50
C ALA A 105 21.70 -2.43 -21.87
N GLN A 106 21.36 -3.28 -22.85
CA GLN A 106 19.97 -3.49 -23.22
C GLN A 106 19.17 -4.12 -22.08
N ALA A 107 19.73 -5.12 -21.38
CA ALA A 107 19.09 -5.74 -20.22
C ALA A 107 18.91 -4.74 -19.05
N ALA A 108 19.92 -3.90 -18.78
CA ALA A 108 19.83 -2.84 -17.78
C ALA A 108 18.67 -1.87 -18.08
N LYS A 109 18.50 -1.47 -19.34
CA LYS A 109 17.38 -0.62 -19.77
C LYS A 109 16.03 -1.29 -19.55
N GLU A 110 15.89 -2.57 -19.90
CA GLU A 110 14.65 -3.33 -19.70
C GLU A 110 14.30 -3.47 -18.21
N ILE A 111 15.32 -3.70 -17.35
CA ILE A 111 15.13 -3.75 -15.90
C ILE A 111 14.71 -2.38 -15.37
N LYS A 112 15.31 -1.28 -15.86
CA LYS A 112 14.93 0.09 -15.49
C LYS A 112 13.44 0.35 -15.76
N ASP A 113 12.95 -0.02 -16.94
CA ASP A 113 11.53 0.12 -17.30
C ASP A 113 10.60 -0.68 -16.34
N ILE A 114 11.03 -1.87 -15.90
CA ILE A 114 10.29 -2.68 -14.93
C ILE A 114 10.26 -2.00 -13.56
N VAL A 115 11.38 -1.48 -13.13
CA VAL A 115 11.55 -0.80 -11.83
C VAL A 115 10.73 0.50 -11.78
N GLU A 116 10.71 1.28 -12.84
CA GLU A 116 9.86 2.47 -12.95
C GLU A 116 8.36 2.12 -12.83
N LYS A 117 7.94 1.04 -13.49
CA LYS A 117 6.55 0.54 -13.37
C LYS A 117 6.25 0.04 -11.96
N ALA A 118 7.22 -0.58 -11.27
CA ALA A 118 7.06 -1.02 -9.89
C ALA A 118 6.90 0.16 -8.94
N SER A 119 7.72 1.21 -9.11
CA SER A 119 7.60 2.47 -8.35
C SER A 119 6.22 3.13 -8.54
N ALA A 120 5.75 3.21 -9.78
CA ALA A 120 4.43 3.77 -10.07
C ALA A 120 3.31 2.97 -9.38
N LYS A 121 3.40 1.63 -9.35
CA LYS A 121 2.44 0.77 -8.65
C LYS A 121 2.51 0.94 -7.14
N ALA A 122 3.70 1.06 -6.55
CA ALA A 122 3.86 1.30 -5.12
C ALA A 122 3.28 2.66 -4.71
N ASN A 123 3.52 3.72 -5.49
CA ASN A 123 2.93 5.04 -5.28
C ASN A 123 1.39 5.02 -5.35
N ASN A 124 0.84 4.30 -6.32
CA ASN A 124 -0.61 4.12 -6.41
C ASN A 124 -1.16 3.33 -5.21
N GLY A 125 -0.47 2.27 -4.78
CA GLY A 125 -0.82 1.50 -3.59
C GLY A 125 -0.82 2.36 -2.33
N LYS A 126 0.16 3.25 -2.16
CA LYS A 126 0.20 4.24 -1.07
C LYS A 126 -0.99 5.19 -1.12
N SER A 127 -1.34 5.70 -2.30
CA SER A 127 -2.51 6.59 -2.45
C SER A 127 -3.80 5.89 -2.05
N ILE A 128 -3.98 4.62 -2.45
CA ILE A 128 -5.14 3.80 -2.05
C ILE A 128 -5.16 3.63 -0.53
N ALA A 129 -4.03 3.31 0.10
CA ALA A 129 -3.93 3.15 1.53
C ALA A 129 -4.29 4.45 2.29
N ASN A 130 -3.85 5.62 1.80
CA ASN A 130 -4.22 6.91 2.37
C ASN A 130 -5.73 7.17 2.28
N ASN A 131 -6.34 6.89 1.13
CA ASN A 131 -7.80 7.01 0.98
C ASN A 131 -8.56 6.05 1.93
N MET A 132 -8.00 4.86 2.22
CA MET A 132 -8.56 3.96 3.22
C MET A 132 -8.46 4.53 4.63
N ILE A 133 -7.34 5.17 4.99
CA ILE A 133 -7.15 5.85 6.29
C ILE A 133 -8.22 6.92 6.49
N ASP A 134 -8.44 7.76 5.47
CA ASP A 134 -9.46 8.81 5.50
C ASP A 134 -10.87 8.21 5.64
N GLY A 135 -11.18 7.17 4.86
CA GLY A 135 -12.46 6.46 4.94
C GLY A 135 -12.72 5.83 6.31
N TYR A 136 -11.70 5.23 6.95
CA TYR A 136 -11.83 4.71 8.31
C TYR A 136 -11.99 5.83 9.35
N SER A 137 -11.39 6.99 9.14
CA SER A 137 -11.58 8.17 10.00
C SER A 137 -13.04 8.66 9.95
N GLU A 138 -13.62 8.78 8.75
CA GLU A 138 -15.03 9.13 8.56
C GLU A 138 -15.97 8.07 9.16
N LEU A 139 -15.65 6.80 9.00
CA LEU A 139 -16.39 5.70 9.59
C LEU A 139 -16.40 5.79 11.12
N ASN A 140 -15.25 6.03 11.76
CA ASN A 140 -15.16 6.21 13.21
C ASN A 140 -16.00 7.40 13.69
N SER A 141 -16.01 8.51 12.96
CA SER A 141 -16.87 9.67 13.27
C SER A 141 -18.36 9.30 13.18
N SER A 142 -18.77 8.57 12.15
CA SER A 142 -20.14 8.13 11.96
C SER A 142 -20.59 7.15 13.04
N ILE A 143 -19.71 6.24 13.48
CA ILE A 143 -19.98 5.32 14.60
C ILE A 143 -20.14 6.10 15.91
N SER A 144 -19.30 7.11 16.16
CA SER A 144 -19.41 7.97 17.35
C SER A 144 -20.75 8.70 17.39
N ASN A 145 -21.20 9.26 16.28
CA ASN A 145 -22.51 9.91 16.16
C ASN A 145 -23.66 8.91 16.37
N THR A 146 -23.49 7.69 15.88
CA THR A 146 -24.46 6.60 16.07
C THR A 146 -24.56 6.22 17.56
N LEU A 147 -23.44 6.14 18.28
CA LEU A 147 -23.42 5.87 19.73
C LEU A 147 -24.15 6.95 20.51
N VAL A 148 -23.97 8.23 20.18
CA VAL A 148 -24.73 9.34 20.80
C VAL A 148 -26.24 9.19 20.55
N THR A 149 -26.61 8.81 19.34
CA THR A 149 -28.04 8.59 19.01
C THR A 149 -28.62 7.41 19.81
N ILE A 150 -27.88 6.33 19.95
CA ILE A 150 -28.25 5.16 20.75
C ILE A 150 -28.44 5.56 22.21
N GLU A 151 -27.56 6.38 22.79
CA GLU A 151 -27.65 6.86 24.16
C GLU A 151 -28.89 7.73 24.37
N ASN A 152 -29.22 8.60 23.42
CA ASN A 152 -30.44 9.41 23.44
C ASN A 152 -31.70 8.52 23.44
N VAL A 153 -31.74 7.45 22.62
CA VAL A 153 -32.85 6.50 22.59
C VAL A 153 -32.95 5.73 23.92
N ALA A 154 -31.81 5.34 24.52
CA ALA A 154 -31.80 4.68 25.83
C ALA A 154 -32.38 5.59 26.92
N THR A 155 -31.98 6.86 26.92
CA THR A 155 -32.48 7.86 27.88
C THR A 155 -33.96 8.07 27.71
N ALA A 156 -34.45 8.28 26.49
CA ALA A 156 -35.88 8.45 26.20
C ALA A 156 -36.72 7.21 26.64
N SER A 157 -36.20 5.99 26.40
CA SER A 157 -36.86 4.76 26.84
C SER A 157 -36.95 4.68 28.35
N LYS A 158 -35.94 5.12 29.09
CA LYS A 158 -35.95 5.14 30.55
C LYS A 158 -36.91 6.18 31.11
N GLU A 159 -37.01 7.35 30.47
CA GLU A 159 -38.00 8.39 30.84
C GLU A 159 -39.43 7.88 30.60
N GLN A 160 -39.66 7.20 29.46
CA GLN A 160 -40.96 6.57 29.19
C GLN A 160 -41.32 5.53 30.23
N GLU A 161 -40.37 4.67 30.65
CA GLU A 161 -40.58 3.67 31.71
C GLU A 161 -40.98 4.35 33.03
N SER A 162 -40.26 5.43 33.40
CA SER A 162 -40.59 6.19 34.62
C SER A 162 -41.95 6.86 34.54
N GLY A 163 -42.32 7.43 33.37
CA GLY A 163 -43.63 8.06 33.16
C GLY A 163 -44.80 7.06 33.30
N ILE A 164 -44.61 5.84 32.80
CA ILE A 164 -45.65 4.78 32.94
C ILE A 164 -45.84 4.33 34.38
N LEU A 165 -44.80 4.32 35.20
CA LEU A 165 -44.88 3.95 36.61
C LEU A 165 -45.61 5.01 37.44
N GLN A 166 -45.85 6.20 36.93
CA GLN A 166 -46.58 7.29 37.60
C GLN A 166 -48.07 7.34 37.24
N ILE A 167 -48.53 6.51 36.33
CA ILE A 167 -49.93 6.38 35.91
C ILE A 167 -50.55 5.17 36.56
#